data_44722ef88b625bf3e864d9b61c9599b4
#
_entry.id   44722ef88b625bf3e864d9b61c9599b4
#
_cell.length_a   1.000
_cell.length_b   1.000
_cell.length_c   1.000
_cell.angle_alpha   90.00
_cell.angle_beta   90.00
_cell.angle_gamma   90.00
#
_symmetry.space_group_name_H-M   'P 1'
#
loop_
_entity.id
_entity.type
_entity.pdbx_description
1 polymer ?
#
loop_
_entity_poly.entity_id
_entity_poly.type
_entity_poly.pdbx_seq_one_letter_code
_entity_poly.pdbx_strand_id
1 'polypeptide(L)'
;MSGNIYLLHLEFQASDEKEMIYRMAEYSIMLMRKYKLPIQQYVIYLKDNKPLMPTFLDTAHLKYDFNLILISEIDYRIFLKSDDPEIKILGILANFGKEDSAAAAKAIVNGISVTRKGKLAQGKHYEQLRIYAKLRKNIELQILKAMESISTFFKEEEDYFYRKGEAKGEAKRSRTVIENLIIKLGFSDLQAAEIAEVDVQYVAKVRSELKK
;
A
#
# COMPACT_ATOMS: atom_id res chain seq x y z
N MET A 1 10.13 23.53 34.35
CA MET A 1 9.98 23.84 32.92
C MET A 1 8.53 23.57 32.57
N SER A 2 7.73 24.60 32.35
CA SER A 2 6.34 24.45 31.88
C SER A 2 6.42 24.10 30.42
N GLY A 3 6.28 22.81 30.09
CA GLY A 3 6.18 22.36 28.70
C GLY A 3 4.89 22.94 28.10
N ASN A 4 4.98 23.59 26.93
CA ASN A 4 3.81 24.00 26.18
C ASN A 4 3.04 22.76 25.74
N ILE A 5 1.83 22.58 26.24
CA ILE A 5 0.94 21.51 25.82
C ILE A 5 0.35 21.91 24.47
N TYR A 6 0.50 21.07 23.45
CA TYR A 6 -0.08 21.25 22.11
C TYR A 6 -0.64 19.94 21.59
N LEU A 7 -1.52 20.02 20.62
CA LEU A 7 -2.03 18.87 19.89
C LEU A 7 -1.17 18.64 18.64
N LEU A 8 -0.66 17.42 18.47
CA LEU A 8 0.01 16.99 17.26
C LEU A 8 -0.99 16.30 16.33
N HIS A 9 -1.14 16.82 15.11
CA HIS A 9 -1.94 16.21 14.07
C HIS A 9 -1.03 15.72 12.94
N LEU A 10 -1.08 14.42 12.64
CA LEU A 10 -0.32 13.77 11.56
C LEU A 10 -1.30 13.25 10.53
N GLU A 11 -1.09 13.63 9.27
CA GLU A 11 -1.84 13.15 8.11
C GLU A 11 -0.88 12.41 7.18
N PHE A 12 -1.22 11.17 6.79
CA PHE A 12 -0.45 10.38 5.84
C PHE A 12 -1.07 10.48 4.46
N GLN A 13 -0.30 10.95 3.47
CA GLN A 13 -0.80 11.25 2.13
C GLN A 13 -0.01 10.51 1.05
N ALA A 14 -0.74 9.75 0.21
CA ALA A 14 -0.16 9.01 -0.91
C ALA A 14 -0.48 9.62 -2.29
N SER A 15 -1.29 10.68 -2.34
CA SER A 15 -1.65 11.41 -3.56
C SER A 15 -1.28 12.88 -3.46
N ASP A 16 -0.95 13.48 -4.60
CA ASP A 16 -0.63 14.92 -4.70
C ASP A 16 -1.95 15.69 -4.92
N GLU A 17 -2.56 16.14 -3.83
CA GLU A 17 -3.87 16.79 -3.84
C GLU A 17 -3.76 18.29 -3.59
N LYS A 18 -4.20 19.10 -4.54
CA LYS A 18 -4.22 20.56 -4.40
C LYS A 18 -5.11 21.06 -3.26
N GLU A 19 -6.18 20.31 -2.97
CA GLU A 19 -7.14 20.62 -1.91
C GLU A 19 -6.64 20.29 -0.50
N MET A 20 -5.45 19.70 -0.37
CA MET A 20 -4.87 19.34 0.92
C MET A 20 -4.78 20.54 1.86
N ILE A 21 -4.43 21.72 1.36
CA ILE A 21 -4.29 22.93 2.17
C ILE A 21 -5.60 23.32 2.85
N TYR A 22 -6.73 23.20 2.16
CA TYR A 22 -8.05 23.50 2.70
C TYR A 22 -8.48 22.45 3.73
N ARG A 23 -8.25 21.16 3.44
CA ARG A 23 -8.54 20.06 4.36
C ARG A 23 -7.76 20.18 5.67
N MET A 24 -6.49 20.50 5.60
CA MET A 24 -5.66 20.70 6.78
C MET A 24 -6.07 21.93 7.59
N ALA A 25 -6.45 23.03 6.92
CA ALA A 25 -6.99 24.24 7.58
C ALA A 25 -8.32 23.94 8.29
N GLU A 26 -9.23 23.20 7.66
CA GLU A 26 -10.48 22.75 8.26
C GLU A 26 -10.24 21.92 9.52
N TYR A 27 -9.35 20.90 9.45
CA TYR A 27 -8.99 20.09 10.60
C TYR A 27 -8.36 20.92 11.71
N SER A 28 -7.53 21.91 11.38
CA SER A 28 -6.96 22.83 12.38
C SER A 28 -8.05 23.52 13.19
N ILE A 29 -9.03 24.13 12.50
CA ILE A 29 -10.13 24.83 13.15
C ILE A 29 -10.99 23.88 13.99
N MET A 30 -11.33 22.72 13.45
CA MET A 30 -12.13 21.71 14.17
C MET A 30 -11.44 21.24 15.45
N LEU A 31 -10.15 20.93 15.37
CA LEU A 31 -9.37 20.44 16.50
C LEU A 31 -9.15 21.53 17.55
N MET A 32 -8.81 22.76 17.14
CA MET A 32 -8.69 23.91 18.07
C MET A 32 -10.00 24.19 18.78
N ARG A 33 -11.13 24.14 18.05
CA ARG A 33 -12.46 24.32 18.67
C ARG A 33 -12.77 23.27 19.72
N LYS A 34 -12.40 22.01 19.44
CA LYS A 34 -12.69 20.86 20.31
C LYS A 34 -11.79 20.82 21.54
N TYR A 35 -10.50 20.97 21.35
CA TYR A 35 -9.51 20.73 22.40
C TYR A 35 -9.03 22.00 23.11
N LYS A 36 -9.22 23.17 22.50
CA LYS A 36 -8.77 24.49 23.03
C LYS A 36 -7.25 24.54 23.26
N LEU A 37 -6.48 23.82 22.43
CA LEU A 37 -5.03 23.74 22.48
C LEU A 37 -4.42 24.26 21.18
N PRO A 38 -3.18 24.78 21.21
CA PRO A 38 -2.40 25.01 20.01
C PRO A 38 -2.20 23.71 19.24
N ILE A 39 -2.16 23.78 17.91
CA ILE A 39 -2.04 22.61 17.03
C ILE A 39 -0.77 22.74 16.21
N GLN A 40 -0.02 21.64 16.15
CA GLN A 40 1.06 21.42 15.18
C GLN A 40 0.59 20.39 14.17
N GLN A 41 0.65 20.72 12.89
CA GLN A 41 0.17 19.86 11.82
C GLN A 41 1.28 19.51 10.85
N TYR A 42 1.33 18.22 10.51
CA TYR A 42 2.27 17.65 9.58
C TYR A 42 1.55 16.77 8.59
N VAL A 43 1.87 16.93 7.30
CA VAL A 43 1.52 15.98 6.24
C VAL A 43 2.76 15.17 5.92
N ILE A 44 2.68 13.85 6.07
CA ILE A 44 3.74 12.91 5.73
C ILE A 44 3.43 12.33 4.35
N TYR A 45 4.20 12.75 3.34
CA TYR A 45 4.02 12.30 1.97
C TYR A 45 4.76 11.00 1.73
N LEU A 46 4.04 9.97 1.26
CA LEU A 46 4.51 8.58 1.22
C LEU A 46 5.17 8.16 -0.08
N LYS A 47 5.06 8.96 -1.16
CA LYS A 47 5.69 8.66 -2.44
C LYS A 47 7.07 9.30 -2.55
N ASP A 48 7.84 8.80 -3.52
CA ASP A 48 9.21 9.26 -3.80
C ASP A 48 9.30 10.45 -4.76
N ASN A 49 8.19 10.84 -5.41
CA ASN A 49 8.12 12.06 -6.21
C ASN A 49 7.83 13.28 -5.34
N LYS A 50 8.38 14.43 -5.72
CA LYS A 50 8.08 15.70 -5.05
C LYS A 50 6.62 16.11 -5.33
N PRO A 51 5.78 16.32 -4.32
CA PRO A 51 4.41 16.78 -4.52
C PRO A 51 4.37 18.27 -4.91
N LEU A 52 3.32 18.64 -5.63
CA LEU A 52 3.03 20.03 -6.03
C LEU A 52 1.93 20.64 -5.17
N MET A 53 1.39 19.92 -4.20
CA MET A 53 0.36 20.42 -3.30
C MET A 53 0.81 21.69 -2.57
N PRO A 54 -0.03 22.74 -2.49
CA PRO A 54 0.30 23.93 -1.75
C PRO A 54 0.31 23.64 -0.24
N THR A 55 1.33 24.13 0.46
CA THR A 55 1.46 24.02 1.91
C THR A 55 1.12 25.29 2.65
N PHE A 56 0.76 26.33 1.90
CA PHE A 56 0.50 27.66 2.41
C PHE A 56 -0.75 28.25 1.73
N LEU A 57 -1.61 28.89 2.52
CA LEU A 57 -2.78 29.63 2.10
C LEU A 57 -2.71 31.05 2.65
N ASP A 58 -2.79 32.03 1.78
CA ASP A 58 -2.85 33.46 2.14
C ASP A 58 -4.03 34.11 1.43
N THR A 59 -5.00 34.53 2.22
CA THR A 59 -6.19 35.26 1.77
C THR A 59 -6.36 36.52 2.60
N ALA A 60 -7.29 37.37 2.23
CA ALA A 60 -7.57 38.61 2.98
C ALA A 60 -7.89 38.37 4.47
N HIS A 61 -8.44 37.19 4.81
CA HIS A 61 -8.95 36.88 6.15
C HIS A 61 -8.39 35.65 6.80
N LEU A 62 -7.60 34.82 6.06
CA LEU A 62 -7.03 33.58 6.58
C LEU A 62 -5.60 33.39 6.06
N LYS A 63 -4.66 33.31 7.00
CA LYS A 63 -3.31 32.83 6.76
C LYS A 63 -3.15 31.51 7.46
N TYR A 64 -2.74 30.48 6.70
CA TYR A 64 -2.60 29.15 7.22
C TYR A 64 -1.48 28.40 6.50
N ASP A 65 -0.74 27.59 7.25
CA ASP A 65 0.28 26.69 6.71
C ASP A 65 0.33 25.38 7.49
N PHE A 66 0.94 24.36 6.90
CA PHE A 66 1.28 23.10 7.55
C PHE A 66 2.67 22.63 7.15
N ASN A 67 3.26 21.76 7.97
CA ASN A 67 4.57 21.18 7.68
C ASN A 67 4.42 19.98 6.76
N LEU A 68 5.14 19.98 5.63
CA LEU A 68 5.23 18.84 4.72
C LEU A 68 6.51 18.08 4.97
N ILE A 69 6.39 16.78 5.25
CA ILE A 69 7.52 15.86 5.41
C ILE A 69 7.50 14.87 4.27
N LEU A 70 8.58 14.83 3.48
CA LEU A 70 8.78 13.81 2.45
C LEU A 70 9.50 12.62 3.08
N ILE A 71 8.80 11.51 3.24
CA ILE A 71 9.38 10.30 3.84
C ILE A 71 10.58 9.79 3.02
N SER A 72 10.58 10.02 1.70
CA SER A 72 11.65 9.69 0.78
C SER A 72 12.95 10.47 1.00
N GLU A 73 12.94 11.54 1.79
CA GLU A 73 14.13 12.31 2.15
C GLU A 73 14.73 11.89 3.50
N ILE A 74 14.00 11.09 4.30
CA ILE A 74 14.42 10.63 5.62
C ILE A 74 15.26 9.35 5.47
N ASP A 75 16.40 9.27 6.14
CA ASP A 75 17.22 8.04 6.17
C ASP A 75 16.44 6.88 6.80
N TYR A 76 16.31 5.76 6.07
CA TYR A 76 15.55 4.59 6.51
C TYR A 76 16.03 4.01 7.85
N ARG A 77 17.32 4.20 8.21
CA ARG A 77 17.90 3.71 9.46
C ARG A 77 17.27 4.36 10.69
N ILE A 78 16.66 5.54 10.55
CA ILE A 78 15.91 6.20 11.63
C ILE A 78 14.74 5.34 12.05
N PHE A 79 14.02 4.79 11.08
CA PHE A 79 12.86 3.91 11.32
C PHE A 79 13.27 2.58 11.96
N LEU A 80 14.44 2.05 11.62
CA LEU A 80 14.94 0.80 12.19
C LEU A 80 15.29 0.89 13.69
N LYS A 81 15.51 2.09 14.22
CA LYS A 81 15.77 2.32 15.65
C LYS A 81 14.54 2.15 16.53
N SER A 82 13.35 2.19 15.97
CA SER A 82 12.10 1.99 16.72
C SER A 82 11.96 0.54 17.16
N ASP A 83 11.36 0.33 18.32
CA ASP A 83 10.92 -1.01 18.76
C ASP A 83 9.56 -1.40 18.20
N ASP A 84 8.87 -0.46 17.55
CA ASP A 84 7.58 -0.70 16.90
C ASP A 84 7.76 -1.17 15.45
N PRO A 85 7.30 -2.37 15.10
CA PRO A 85 7.38 -2.89 13.73
C PRO A 85 6.59 -2.05 12.73
N GLU A 86 5.51 -1.38 13.14
CA GLU A 86 4.73 -0.52 12.26
C GLU A 86 5.53 0.74 11.83
N ILE A 87 6.37 1.25 12.72
CA ILE A 87 7.32 2.34 12.39
C ILE A 87 8.44 1.83 11.49
N LYS A 88 9.00 0.64 11.77
CA LYS A 88 10.06 0.04 10.91
C LYS A 88 9.59 -0.17 9.47
N ILE A 89 8.31 -0.54 9.28
CA ILE A 89 7.71 -0.72 7.95
C ILE A 89 7.79 0.57 7.12
N LEU A 90 7.61 1.74 7.72
CA LEU A 90 7.73 3.02 7.03
C LEU A 90 9.11 3.25 6.42
N GLY A 91 10.14 2.61 6.97
CA GLY A 91 11.49 2.64 6.42
C GLY A 91 11.58 2.19 4.97
N ILE A 92 10.62 1.37 4.49
CA ILE A 92 10.56 0.94 3.09
C ILE A 92 10.30 2.10 2.11
N LEU A 93 9.65 3.16 2.57
CA LEU A 93 9.33 4.36 1.80
C LEU A 93 10.43 5.43 1.91
N ALA A 94 11.38 5.23 2.81
CA ALA A 94 12.41 6.20 3.17
C ALA A 94 13.61 6.18 2.20
N ASN A 95 14.55 7.10 2.40
CA ASN A 95 15.78 7.22 1.61
C ASN A 95 16.76 6.11 1.99
N PHE A 96 17.20 5.31 1.03
CA PHE A 96 18.24 4.29 1.22
C PHE A 96 19.66 4.85 1.04
N GLY A 97 19.80 6.12 0.63
CA GLY A 97 21.09 6.77 0.39
C GLY A 97 21.85 6.11 -0.76
N LYS A 98 23.11 5.76 -0.48
CA LYS A 98 23.98 5.03 -1.43
C LYS A 98 23.94 3.52 -1.26
N GLU A 99 23.12 3.02 -0.36
CA GLU A 99 23.03 1.59 -0.08
C GLU A 99 22.28 0.87 -1.20
N ASP A 100 22.68 -0.36 -1.47
CA ASP A 100 21.94 -1.22 -2.39
C ASP A 100 20.51 -1.46 -1.90
N SER A 101 19.53 -1.26 -2.78
CA SER A 101 18.11 -1.37 -2.45
C SER A 101 17.72 -2.74 -1.91
N ALA A 102 18.38 -3.81 -2.36
CA ALA A 102 18.12 -5.15 -1.86
C ALA A 102 18.66 -5.34 -0.44
N ALA A 103 19.84 -4.76 -0.14
CA ALA A 103 20.43 -4.79 1.20
C ALA A 103 19.56 -4.01 2.21
N ALA A 104 19.13 -2.80 1.85
CA ALA A 104 18.26 -1.96 2.66
C ALA A 104 16.90 -2.64 2.93
N ALA A 105 16.26 -3.18 1.87
CA ALA A 105 15.01 -3.93 1.99
C ALA A 105 15.17 -5.14 2.94
N LYS A 106 16.25 -5.90 2.81
CA LYS A 106 16.55 -7.03 3.68
C LYS A 106 16.76 -6.61 5.14
N ALA A 107 17.45 -5.49 5.38
CA ALA A 107 17.64 -4.96 6.73
C ALA A 107 16.31 -4.57 7.39
N ILE A 108 15.39 -3.95 6.63
CA ILE A 108 14.06 -3.57 7.12
C ILE A 108 13.22 -4.80 7.46
N VAL A 109 13.13 -5.76 6.52
CA VAL A 109 12.34 -6.99 6.71
C VAL A 109 12.88 -7.80 7.90
N ASN A 110 14.21 -7.94 8.04
CA ASN A 110 14.84 -8.56 9.20
C ASN A 110 14.50 -7.82 10.50
N GLY A 111 14.59 -6.48 10.48
CA GLY A 111 14.27 -5.65 11.63
C GLY A 111 12.85 -5.83 12.13
N ILE A 112 11.89 -6.06 11.24
CA ILE A 112 10.49 -6.34 11.57
C ILE A 112 10.34 -7.75 12.16
N SER A 113 11.00 -8.76 11.57
CA SER A 113 10.88 -10.16 11.99
C SER A 113 11.38 -10.38 13.42
N VAL A 114 12.40 -9.63 13.85
CA VAL A 114 12.99 -9.74 15.19
C VAL A 114 12.12 -9.08 16.26
N THR A 115 11.32 -8.08 15.91
CA THR A 115 10.65 -7.20 16.89
C THR A 115 9.41 -7.83 17.54
N ARG A 116 8.72 -8.78 16.88
CA ARG A 116 7.56 -9.50 17.47
C ARG A 116 7.57 -10.99 17.16
N LYS A 117 7.45 -11.78 18.24
CA LYS A 117 7.27 -13.24 18.17
C LYS A 117 5.77 -13.58 18.06
N GLY A 118 5.34 -14.09 16.90
CA GLY A 118 3.99 -14.61 16.69
C GLY A 118 3.57 -14.59 15.21
N LYS A 119 3.14 -15.74 14.67
CA LYS A 119 2.79 -15.92 13.24
C LYS A 119 1.73 -14.92 12.74
N LEU A 120 0.70 -14.64 13.55
CA LEU A 120 -0.41 -13.75 13.16
C LEU A 120 0.02 -12.27 13.05
N ALA A 121 0.86 -11.81 13.99
CA ALA A 121 1.37 -10.44 13.98
C ALA A 121 2.35 -10.22 12.84
N GLN A 122 3.16 -11.22 12.51
CA GLN A 122 4.08 -11.17 11.37
C GLN A 122 3.31 -11.10 10.05
N GLY A 123 2.24 -11.89 9.85
CA GLY A 123 1.40 -11.84 8.65
C GLY A 123 0.86 -10.45 8.36
N LYS A 124 0.31 -9.75 9.36
CA LYS A 124 -0.19 -8.38 9.23
C LYS A 124 0.89 -7.40 8.74
N HIS A 125 2.09 -7.47 9.32
CA HIS A 125 3.18 -6.56 8.96
C HIS A 125 3.71 -6.82 7.54
N TYR A 126 3.72 -8.07 7.09
CA TYR A 126 4.13 -8.40 5.73
C TYR A 126 3.08 -7.94 4.70
N GLU A 127 1.79 -8.00 5.02
CA GLU A 127 0.76 -7.39 4.16
C GLU A 127 0.94 -5.87 4.04
N GLN A 128 1.23 -5.20 5.14
CA GLN A 128 1.53 -3.76 5.12
C GLN A 128 2.77 -3.45 4.28
N LEU A 129 3.85 -4.25 4.40
CA LEU A 129 5.04 -4.12 3.57
C LEU A 129 4.72 -4.24 2.07
N ARG A 130 3.89 -5.22 1.69
CA ARG A 130 3.46 -5.40 0.28
C ARG A 130 2.67 -4.20 -0.23
N ILE A 131 1.79 -3.62 0.61
CA ILE A 131 1.04 -2.42 0.25
C ILE A 131 1.98 -1.24 0.04
N TYR A 132 2.93 -1.01 0.94
CA TYR A 132 3.88 0.09 0.84
C TYR A 132 4.88 -0.11 -0.30
N ALA A 133 5.31 -1.33 -0.58
CA ALA A 133 6.16 -1.65 -1.72
C ALA A 133 5.57 -1.15 -3.05
N LYS A 134 4.24 -1.23 -3.23
CA LYS A 134 3.53 -0.73 -4.41
C LYS A 134 3.60 0.79 -4.57
N LEU A 135 3.81 1.54 -3.50
CA LEU A 135 4.01 2.99 -3.56
C LEU A 135 5.40 3.34 -4.08
N ARG A 136 6.32 2.37 -4.10
CA ARG A 136 7.71 2.52 -4.50
C ARG A 136 8.08 1.52 -5.59
N LYS A 137 7.54 1.75 -6.79
CA LYS A 137 7.61 0.83 -7.94
C LYS A 137 9.03 0.46 -8.37
N ASN A 138 9.99 1.36 -8.20
CA ASN A 138 11.39 1.17 -8.58
C ASN A 138 12.12 0.10 -7.76
N ILE A 139 11.64 -0.22 -6.55
CA ILE A 139 12.25 -1.21 -5.65
C ILE A 139 11.27 -2.30 -5.18
N GLU A 140 10.05 -2.33 -5.71
CA GLU A 140 9.03 -3.30 -5.32
C GLU A 140 9.55 -4.75 -5.41
N LEU A 141 10.24 -5.07 -6.51
CA LEU A 141 10.79 -6.41 -6.72
C LEU A 141 11.86 -6.80 -5.69
N GLN A 142 12.72 -5.85 -5.29
CA GLN A 142 13.75 -6.07 -4.28
C GLN A 142 13.12 -6.33 -2.90
N ILE A 143 12.06 -5.60 -2.57
CA ILE A 143 11.31 -5.79 -1.33
C ILE A 143 10.66 -7.17 -1.30
N LEU A 144 10.00 -7.57 -2.38
CA LEU A 144 9.37 -8.89 -2.48
C LEU A 144 10.39 -10.02 -2.34
N LYS A 145 11.55 -9.92 -3.03
CA LYS A 145 12.66 -10.89 -2.88
C LYS A 145 13.22 -10.94 -1.46
N ALA A 146 13.34 -9.79 -0.78
CA ALA A 146 13.78 -9.74 0.61
C ALA A 146 12.77 -10.43 1.54
N MET A 147 11.48 -10.26 1.28
CA MET A 147 10.42 -10.96 2.01
C MET A 147 10.48 -12.47 1.79
N GLU A 148 10.64 -12.93 0.56
CA GLU A 148 10.79 -14.36 0.21
C GLU A 148 11.98 -15.00 0.93
N SER A 149 13.12 -14.30 1.03
CA SER A 149 14.32 -14.83 1.68
C SER A 149 14.16 -15.12 3.19
N ILE A 150 13.16 -14.55 3.83
CA ILE A 150 12.82 -14.72 5.26
C ILE A 150 11.62 -15.65 5.41
N SER A 151 10.95 -15.96 4.32
CA SER A 151 9.69 -16.68 4.26
C SER A 151 9.79 -18.21 4.44
N THR A 152 10.73 -18.72 5.23
CA THR A 152 10.53 -20.05 5.85
C THR A 152 9.20 -20.14 6.62
N PHE A 153 8.47 -19.04 6.72
CA PHE A 153 7.18 -18.89 7.41
C PHE A 153 5.97 -18.72 6.48
N PHE A 154 6.19 -18.44 5.19
CA PHE A 154 5.11 -18.34 4.22
C PHE A 154 5.10 -19.61 3.36
N LYS A 155 4.21 -20.51 3.65
CA LYS A 155 3.68 -21.37 2.60
C LYS A 155 2.82 -20.45 1.74
N GLU A 156 3.25 -20.15 0.50
CA GLU A 156 2.51 -19.35 -0.49
C GLU A 156 1.05 -19.81 -0.60
N GLU A 157 0.82 -21.10 -0.45
CA GLU A 157 -0.48 -21.77 -0.46
C GLU A 157 -1.42 -21.36 0.67
N GLU A 158 -0.94 -20.79 1.79
CA GLU A 158 -1.74 -20.33 2.92
C GLU A 158 -2.07 -18.82 2.85
N ASP A 159 -1.45 -18.06 1.95
CA ASP A 159 -1.71 -16.63 1.79
C ASP A 159 -3.06 -16.42 1.10
N TYR A 160 -4.00 -15.77 1.80
CA TYR A 160 -5.31 -15.41 1.27
C TYR A 160 -5.25 -14.65 -0.06
N PHE A 161 -4.28 -13.76 -0.23
CA PHE A 161 -4.12 -12.97 -1.47
C PHE A 161 -3.50 -13.80 -2.59
N TYR A 162 -2.59 -14.72 -2.28
CA TYR A 162 -2.06 -15.67 -3.25
C TYR A 162 -3.20 -16.54 -3.78
N ARG A 163 -3.98 -17.19 -2.91
CA ARG A 163 -5.16 -17.99 -3.30
C ARG A 163 -6.19 -17.18 -4.07
N LYS A 164 -6.44 -15.93 -3.65
CA LYS A 164 -7.35 -15.02 -4.36
C LYS A 164 -6.80 -14.58 -5.71
N GLY A 165 -5.48 -14.38 -5.83
CA GLY A 165 -4.79 -14.07 -7.07
C GLY A 165 -4.82 -15.26 -8.03
N GLU A 166 -4.52 -16.45 -7.54
CA GLU A 166 -4.58 -17.72 -8.26
C GLU A 166 -5.99 -18.01 -8.79
N ALA A 167 -7.00 -17.95 -7.91
CA ALA A 167 -8.40 -18.12 -8.29
C ALA A 167 -8.87 -17.09 -9.34
N LYS A 168 -8.45 -15.83 -9.23
CA LYS A 168 -8.73 -14.82 -10.26
C LYS A 168 -7.99 -15.08 -11.56
N GLY A 169 -6.73 -15.53 -11.48
CA GLY A 169 -5.93 -15.89 -12.65
C GLY A 169 -6.53 -17.08 -13.39
N GLU A 170 -6.93 -18.10 -12.66
CA GLU A 170 -7.59 -19.30 -13.17
C GLU A 170 -8.95 -18.98 -13.81
N ALA A 171 -9.80 -18.21 -13.12
CA ALA A 171 -11.08 -17.76 -13.68
C ALA A 171 -10.91 -16.93 -14.96
N LYS A 172 -9.89 -16.05 -15.02
CA LYS A 172 -9.58 -15.27 -16.23
C LYS A 172 -9.09 -16.16 -17.36
N ARG A 173 -8.22 -17.14 -17.06
CA ARG A 173 -7.72 -18.10 -18.06
C ARG A 173 -8.85 -18.96 -18.61
N SER A 174 -9.66 -19.56 -17.73
CA SER A 174 -10.83 -20.36 -18.14
C SER A 174 -11.80 -19.55 -18.99
N ARG A 175 -12.09 -18.31 -18.62
CA ARG A 175 -12.94 -17.43 -19.41
C ARG A 175 -12.35 -17.20 -20.81
N THR A 176 -11.08 -16.90 -20.94
CA THR A 176 -10.41 -16.67 -22.24
C THR A 176 -10.44 -17.93 -23.10
N VAL A 177 -10.25 -19.11 -22.50
CA VAL A 177 -10.36 -20.40 -23.21
C VAL A 177 -11.78 -20.60 -23.73
N ILE A 178 -12.80 -20.42 -22.88
CA ILE A 178 -14.21 -20.55 -23.25
C ILE A 178 -14.57 -19.59 -24.40
N GLU A 179 -14.18 -18.32 -24.31
CA GLU A 179 -14.43 -17.32 -25.36
C GLU A 179 -13.82 -17.77 -26.70
N ASN A 180 -12.59 -18.31 -26.71
CA ASN A 180 -11.95 -18.82 -27.92
C ASN A 180 -12.66 -20.07 -28.46
N LEU A 181 -13.10 -20.99 -27.62
CA LEU A 181 -13.82 -22.20 -28.01
C LEU A 181 -15.17 -21.86 -28.65
N ILE A 182 -15.90 -20.88 -28.07
CA ILE A 182 -17.19 -20.43 -28.57
C ILE A 182 -17.02 -19.64 -29.87
N ILE A 183 -16.14 -18.64 -29.91
CA ILE A 183 -16.06 -17.66 -31.00
C ILE A 183 -15.30 -18.28 -32.20
N LYS A 184 -14.17 -18.94 -31.96
CA LYS A 184 -13.31 -19.41 -33.06
C LYS A 184 -13.65 -20.79 -33.53
N LEU A 185 -14.15 -21.67 -32.66
CA LEU A 185 -14.40 -23.09 -32.98
C LEU A 185 -15.88 -23.44 -33.01
N GLY A 186 -16.78 -22.52 -32.60
CA GLY A 186 -18.24 -22.74 -32.65
C GLY A 186 -18.75 -23.83 -31.70
N PHE A 187 -18.02 -24.14 -30.63
CA PHE A 187 -18.37 -25.24 -29.73
C PHE A 187 -19.66 -24.95 -28.95
N SER A 188 -20.41 -26.02 -28.68
CA SER A 188 -21.56 -25.98 -27.78
C SER A 188 -21.11 -25.74 -26.32
N ASP A 189 -22.05 -25.37 -25.44
CA ASP A 189 -21.74 -25.15 -24.03
C ASP A 189 -21.19 -26.39 -23.35
N LEU A 190 -21.72 -27.57 -23.68
CA LEU A 190 -21.23 -28.84 -23.16
C LEU A 190 -19.79 -29.16 -23.59
N GLN A 191 -19.50 -28.99 -24.90
CA GLN A 191 -18.15 -29.23 -25.42
C GLN A 191 -17.13 -28.24 -24.85
N ALA A 192 -17.50 -26.96 -24.74
CA ALA A 192 -16.61 -25.94 -24.18
C ALA A 192 -16.39 -26.15 -22.67
N ALA A 193 -17.39 -26.63 -21.93
CA ALA A 193 -17.30 -26.93 -20.50
C ALA A 193 -16.35 -28.11 -20.24
N GLU A 194 -16.46 -29.17 -21.05
CA GLU A 194 -15.59 -30.36 -20.97
C GLU A 194 -14.12 -30.02 -21.23
N ILE A 195 -13.82 -29.25 -22.28
CA ILE A 195 -12.45 -28.87 -22.63
C ILE A 195 -11.85 -27.85 -21.66
N ALA A 196 -12.65 -26.91 -21.15
CA ALA A 196 -12.19 -25.91 -20.21
C ALA A 196 -12.20 -26.39 -18.75
N GLU A 197 -12.67 -27.63 -18.50
CA GLU A 197 -12.80 -28.25 -17.16
C GLU A 197 -13.60 -27.36 -16.17
N VAL A 198 -14.72 -26.81 -16.64
CA VAL A 198 -15.58 -25.92 -15.86
C VAL A 198 -17.05 -26.33 -15.91
N ASP A 199 -17.87 -25.75 -15.03
CA ASP A 199 -19.31 -25.97 -15.03
C ASP A 199 -19.98 -25.42 -16.31
N VAL A 200 -20.92 -26.19 -16.88
CA VAL A 200 -21.70 -25.80 -18.07
C VAL A 200 -22.47 -24.49 -17.87
N GLN A 201 -22.96 -24.24 -16.65
CA GLN A 201 -23.68 -23.00 -16.34
C GLN A 201 -22.75 -21.77 -16.44
N TYR A 202 -21.47 -21.94 -16.09
CA TYR A 202 -20.48 -20.89 -16.27
C TYR A 202 -20.24 -20.57 -17.75
N VAL A 203 -20.15 -21.58 -18.60
CA VAL A 203 -20.03 -21.41 -20.05
C VAL A 203 -21.26 -20.71 -20.66
N ALA A 204 -22.47 -21.10 -20.27
CA ALA A 204 -23.71 -20.48 -20.70
C ALA A 204 -23.75 -18.98 -20.29
N LYS A 205 -23.27 -18.64 -19.09
CA LYS A 205 -23.14 -17.25 -18.65
C LYS A 205 -22.16 -16.46 -19.53
N VAL A 206 -20.97 -17.00 -19.80
CA VAL A 206 -19.98 -16.34 -20.68
C VAL A 206 -20.57 -16.14 -22.07
N ARG A 207 -21.26 -17.14 -22.67
CA ARG A 207 -21.91 -17.01 -23.97
C ARG A 207 -22.98 -15.92 -23.98
N SER A 208 -23.74 -15.78 -22.90
CA SER A 208 -24.77 -14.74 -22.82
C SER A 208 -24.16 -13.32 -22.75
N GLU A 209 -23.00 -13.17 -22.15
CA GLU A 209 -22.24 -11.92 -22.05
C GLU A 209 -21.59 -11.52 -23.39
N LEU A 210 -21.19 -12.52 -24.21
CA LEU A 210 -20.60 -12.29 -25.54
C LEU A 210 -21.62 -11.86 -26.60
N LYS A 211 -22.94 -12.06 -26.34
CA LYS A 211 -24.04 -11.67 -27.28
C LYS A 211 -24.56 -10.25 -27.04
N LYS A 212 -24.05 -9.56 -26.01
CA LYS A 212 -24.37 -8.15 -25.68
C LYS A 212 -23.35 -7.22 -26.32
#